data_13653bf84db8b44dd49ec58efe4585da
#
_entry.id   13653bf84db8b44dd49ec58efe4585da
#
_cell.length_a   1.000
_cell.length_b   1.000
_cell.length_c   1.000
_cell.angle_alpha   90.00
_cell.angle_beta   90.00
_cell.angle_gamma   90.00
#
_symmetry.space_group_name_H-M   'P 1'
#
loop_
_entity.id
_entity.type
_entity.pdbx_description
1 polymer ?
#
loop_
_entity_poly.entity_id
_entity_poly.type
_entity_poly.pdbx_seq_one_letter_code
_entity_poly.pdbx_strand_id
1 'polypeptide(L)' 'MLTMIQDILIAEAEAIRAIPADNPFVDCVSLFLAATHQGGKVVVSGVGKAGEVGRKMATTFCSVGVPSVFLH' A
#
# COMPACT_ATOMS: atom_id res chain seq x y z
N MET A 1 22.24 8.22 21.94
CA MET A 1 21.97 7.72 20.58
C MET A 1 20.88 6.65 20.55
N LEU A 2 20.97 5.64 21.39
CA LEU A 2 19.96 4.59 21.45
C LEU A 2 18.57 5.15 21.77
N THR A 3 18.48 6.06 22.74
CA THR A 3 17.22 6.71 23.10
C THR A 3 16.63 7.48 21.93
N MET A 4 17.47 8.17 21.15
CA MET A 4 17.03 8.91 19.97
C MET A 4 16.44 7.96 18.92
N ILE A 5 17.08 6.80 18.70
CA ILE A 5 16.58 5.80 17.76
C ILE A 5 15.22 5.26 18.24
N GLN A 6 15.11 4.97 19.53
CA GLN A 6 13.85 4.49 20.11
C GLN A 6 12.73 5.52 19.94
N ASP A 7 13.03 6.80 20.18
CA ASP A 7 12.06 7.88 20.04
C ASP A 7 11.56 8.00 18.59
N ILE A 8 12.46 7.87 17.62
CA ILE A 8 12.10 7.90 16.21
C ILE A 8 11.17 6.73 15.85
N LEU A 9 11.51 5.53 16.30
CA LEU A 9 10.70 4.34 16.05
C LEU A 9 9.30 4.46 16.65
N ILE A 10 9.22 4.98 17.89
CA ILE A 10 7.95 5.19 18.57
C ILE A 10 7.12 6.24 17.82
N ALA A 11 7.73 7.34 17.40
CA ALA A 11 7.04 8.39 16.66
C ALA A 11 6.47 7.86 15.34
N GLU A 12 7.23 7.03 14.62
CA GLU A 12 6.76 6.43 13.38
C GLU A 12 5.65 5.42 13.63
N ALA A 13 5.77 4.60 14.67
CA ALA A 13 4.72 3.65 15.03
C ALA A 13 3.41 4.37 15.38
N GLU A 14 3.49 5.45 16.12
CA GLU A 14 2.30 6.25 16.45
C GLU A 14 1.69 6.91 15.22
N ALA A 15 2.51 7.38 14.28
CA ALA A 15 2.03 7.97 13.04
C ALA A 15 1.25 6.92 12.22
N ILE A 16 1.77 5.71 12.12
CA ILE A 16 1.11 4.62 11.40
C ILE A 16 -0.20 4.26 12.11
N ARG A 17 -0.17 4.15 13.43
CA ARG A 17 -1.35 3.80 14.21
C ARG A 17 -2.45 4.85 14.09
N ALA A 18 -2.09 6.11 13.87
CA ALA A 18 -3.04 7.21 13.72
C ALA A 18 -3.69 7.27 12.34
N ILE A 19 -3.23 6.47 11.37
CA ILE A 19 -3.85 6.43 10.04
C ILE A 19 -5.27 5.87 10.19
N PRO A 20 -6.30 6.62 9.75
CA PRO A 20 -7.67 6.12 9.88
C PRO A 20 -7.94 5.01 8.87
N ALA A 21 -8.17 3.80 9.37
CA ALA A 21 -8.61 2.68 8.54
C ALA A 21 -10.12 2.72 8.43
N ASP A 22 -10.64 3.65 7.66
CA ASP A 22 -12.04 3.98 7.57
C ASP A 22 -12.63 3.64 6.19
N ASN A 23 -13.80 4.19 5.88
CA ASN A 23 -14.54 3.88 4.65
C ASN A 23 -13.73 4.04 3.36
N PRO A 24 -12.87 5.05 3.16
CA PRO A 24 -12.05 5.12 1.95
C PRO A 24 -11.16 3.90 1.72
N PHE A 25 -10.60 3.29 2.77
CA PHE A 25 -9.82 2.06 2.63
C PHE A 25 -10.71 0.90 2.21
N VAL A 26 -11.89 0.78 2.82
CA VAL A 26 -12.87 -0.26 2.46
C VAL A 26 -13.30 -0.09 1.01
N ASP A 27 -13.56 1.13 0.57
CA ASP A 27 -13.97 1.41 -0.79
C ASP A 27 -12.89 1.02 -1.80
N CYS A 28 -11.61 1.30 -1.51
CA CYS A 28 -10.50 0.88 -2.34
C CYS A 28 -10.41 -0.64 -2.46
N VAL A 29 -10.53 -1.35 -1.36
CA VAL A 29 -10.50 -2.82 -1.36
C VAL A 29 -11.66 -3.37 -2.18
N SER A 30 -12.85 -2.79 -2.03
CA SER A 30 -14.03 -3.22 -2.79
C SER A 30 -13.83 -3.03 -4.29
N LEU A 31 -13.23 -1.91 -4.72
CA LEU A 31 -12.91 -1.65 -6.12
C LEU A 31 -11.91 -2.66 -6.66
N PHE A 32 -10.86 -2.97 -5.90
CA PHE A 32 -9.85 -3.94 -6.30
C PHE A 32 -10.46 -5.33 -6.49
N LEU A 33 -11.30 -5.76 -5.56
CA LEU A 33 -11.96 -7.06 -5.64
C LEU A 33 -12.93 -7.11 -6.82
N ALA A 34 -13.70 -6.06 -7.05
CA ALA A 34 -14.61 -5.99 -8.19
C ALA A 34 -13.85 -6.09 -9.51
N ALA A 35 -12.73 -5.36 -9.65
CA ALA A 35 -11.90 -5.43 -10.85
C ALA A 35 -11.36 -6.83 -11.06
N THR A 36 -10.88 -7.49 -10.00
CA THR A 36 -10.36 -8.84 -10.06
C THR A 36 -11.43 -9.84 -10.51
N HIS A 37 -12.64 -9.73 -9.98
CA HIS A 37 -13.75 -10.61 -10.36
C HIS A 37 -14.16 -10.45 -11.82
N GLN A 38 -13.94 -9.27 -12.39
CA GLN A 38 -14.24 -9.00 -13.80
C GLN A 38 -13.09 -9.31 -14.74
N GLY A 39 -12.02 -9.92 -14.23
CA GLY A 39 -10.83 -10.25 -15.03
C GLY A 39 -9.91 -9.05 -15.24
N GLY A 40 -10.09 -7.99 -14.50
CA GLY A 40 -9.23 -6.82 -14.56
C GLY A 40 -8.01 -6.93 -13.67
N LYS A 41 -7.26 -5.85 -13.59
CA LYS A 41 -6.05 -5.80 -12.77
C LYS A 41 -5.90 -4.41 -12.14
N VAL A 42 -5.06 -4.33 -11.11
CA VAL A 42 -4.68 -3.07 -10.49
C VAL A 42 -3.40 -2.56 -11.15
N VAL A 43 -3.40 -1.31 -11.57
CA VAL A 43 -2.21 -0.67 -12.14
C VAL A 43 -1.71 0.35 -11.12
N VAL A 44 -0.45 0.22 -10.74
CA VAL A 44 0.20 1.12 -9.78
C VAL A 44 1.27 1.90 -10.52
N SER A 45 1.35 3.18 -10.26
CA SER A 45 2.35 4.06 -10.88
C SER A 45 2.89 5.04 -9.84
N GLY A 46 4.10 5.53 -10.10
CA GLY A 46 4.73 6.52 -9.24
C GLY A 46 6.17 6.75 -9.66
N VAL A 47 6.76 7.83 -9.17
CA VAL A 47 8.14 8.19 -9.47
C VAL A 47 8.95 8.25 -8.18
N GLY A 48 10.27 8.04 -8.28
CA GLY A 48 11.18 8.11 -7.15
C GLY A 48 10.82 7.11 -6.06
N LYS A 49 10.84 7.54 -4.82
CA LYS A 49 10.55 6.66 -3.67
C LYS A 49 9.10 6.19 -3.66
N ALA A 50 8.16 7.04 -4.09
CA ALA A 50 6.76 6.64 -4.21
C ALA A 50 6.62 5.52 -5.25
N GLY A 51 7.38 5.58 -6.35
CA GLY A 51 7.41 4.52 -7.33
C GLY A 51 7.94 3.19 -6.78
N GLU A 52 8.97 3.25 -5.94
CA GLU A 52 9.51 2.04 -5.29
C GLU A 52 8.48 1.38 -4.40
N VAL A 53 7.76 2.17 -3.60
CA VAL A 53 6.68 1.67 -2.76
C VAL A 53 5.55 1.08 -3.62
N GLY A 54 5.17 1.76 -4.69
CA GLY A 54 4.14 1.29 -5.61
C GLY A 54 4.50 -0.04 -6.25
N ARG A 55 5.76 -0.22 -6.66
CA ARG A 55 6.24 -1.48 -7.23
C ARG A 55 6.11 -2.62 -6.21
N LYS A 56 6.47 -2.36 -4.96
CA LYS A 56 6.34 -3.35 -3.90
C LYS A 56 4.88 -3.68 -3.62
N MET A 57 4.00 -2.68 -3.66
CA MET A 57 2.56 -2.89 -3.50
C MET A 57 2.02 -3.81 -4.60
N ALA A 58 2.39 -3.56 -5.85
CA ALA A 58 1.94 -4.39 -6.97
C ALA A 58 2.39 -5.85 -6.80
N THR A 59 3.63 -6.06 -6.38
CA THR A 59 4.16 -7.41 -6.11
C THR A 59 3.38 -8.09 -4.98
N THR A 60 3.09 -7.36 -3.92
CA THR A 60 2.34 -7.87 -2.78
C THR A 60 0.92 -8.24 -3.19
N PHE A 61 0.25 -7.39 -3.97
CA PHE A 61 -1.09 -7.70 -4.46
C PHE A 61 -1.11 -8.98 -5.28
N CYS A 62 -0.14 -9.15 -6.19
CA CYS A 62 -0.04 -10.38 -6.98
C CYS A 62 0.12 -11.60 -6.09
N SER A 63 0.90 -11.50 -5.02
CA SER A 63 1.16 -12.63 -4.12
C SER A 63 -0.08 -13.06 -3.35
N VAL A 64 -1.06 -12.18 -3.17
CA VAL A 64 -2.32 -12.50 -2.48
C VAL A 64 -3.50 -12.68 -3.45
N GLY A 65 -3.22 -12.83 -4.73
CA GLY A 65 -4.25 -13.17 -5.72
C GLY A 65 -4.94 -11.99 -6.38
N VAL A 66 -4.41 -10.77 -6.22
CA VAL A 66 -4.94 -9.59 -6.92
C VAL A 66 -3.99 -9.24 -8.06
N PRO A 67 -4.37 -9.53 -9.33
CA PRO A 67 -3.49 -9.23 -10.46
C PRO A 67 -3.14 -7.75 -10.50
N SER A 68 -1.84 -7.46 -10.54
CA SER A 68 -1.36 -6.08 -10.46
C SER A 68 -0.09 -5.92 -11.27
N VAL A 69 0.11 -4.73 -11.83
CA VAL A 69 1.33 -4.37 -12.53
C VAL A 69 1.78 -2.99 -12.10
N PHE A 70 3.10 -2.77 -12.17
CA PHE A 70 3.65 -1.44 -11.98
C PHE A 70 3.93 -0.81 -13.33
N LEU A 71 3.44 0.41 -13.53
CA LEU A 71 3.61 1.15 -14.76
C LEU A 71 4.52 2.35 -14.49
N HIS A 72 5.62 2.41 -15.22
CA HIS A 72 6.56 3.54 -15.12
C HIS A 72 5.94 4.83 -15.65
#